data_a162274fa6b5dd054be61e99bd4f45f2
#
_entry.id   a162274fa6b5dd054be61e99bd4f45f2
#
_cell.length_a   1.000
_cell.length_b   1.000
_cell.length_c   1.000
_cell.angle_alpha   90.00
_cell.angle_beta   90.00
_cell.angle_gamma   90.00
#
_symmetry.space_group_name_H-M   'P 1'
#
loop_
_entity.id
_entity.type
_entity.pdbx_description
1 polymer ?
#
loop_
_entity_poly.entity_id
_entity_poly.type
_entity_poly.pdbx_seq_one_letter_code
_entity_poly.pdbx_strand_id
1 'polypeptide(L)'
;KNAPGRVFVASFSSHIHRLQQICDAARKCGRKVVVTGRSMLTNTRVARELGYLNIDDADIIDAFDIDNLPDDKIVVMCTGSQGEPLSALSRMANGEHKTLSIHEGDTVILSATPVPGNEKAVQQVVNSLAKLGCDVWDKNRALVHVSGHGSQEELKLLMAMAKPTYFMPVHGEAVHLRAHAQLARKMGIKDDHIFILDNGDTLEMRGGIVKRGTP
;
A
#
# COMPACT_ATOMS: atom_id res chain seq x y z
N LYS A 1 -2.88 -16.93 11.30
CA LYS A 1 -2.80 -18.34 11.70
C LYS A 1 -4.12 -18.82 12.33
N ASN A 2 -4.71 -18.05 13.21
CA ASN A 2 -5.86 -18.47 13.99
C ASN A 2 -7.22 -18.02 13.43
N ALA A 3 -7.28 -17.46 12.23
CA ALA A 3 -8.53 -17.10 11.58
C ALA A 3 -9.33 -18.35 11.24
N PRO A 4 -10.58 -18.48 11.71
CA PRO A 4 -11.39 -19.68 11.51
C PRO A 4 -11.91 -19.80 10.07
N GLY A 5 -12.14 -18.67 9.39
CA GLY A 5 -12.62 -18.58 8.03
C GLY A 5 -11.53 -18.20 7.04
N ARG A 6 -11.96 -17.68 5.89
CA ARG A 6 -11.09 -17.15 4.84
C ARG A 6 -10.40 -15.89 5.31
N VAL A 7 -9.22 -15.62 4.75
CA VAL A 7 -8.45 -14.41 5.02
C VAL A 7 -8.33 -13.59 3.73
N PHE A 8 -8.87 -12.40 3.72
CA PHE A 8 -8.74 -11.44 2.64
C PHE A 8 -7.64 -10.43 2.98
N VAL A 9 -6.68 -10.22 2.09
CA VAL A 9 -5.60 -9.24 2.30
C VAL A 9 -5.64 -8.22 1.19
N ALA A 10 -6.06 -7.01 1.50
CA ALA A 10 -6.05 -5.88 0.59
C ALA A 10 -4.71 -5.13 0.67
N SER A 11 -4.05 -4.98 -0.47
CA SER A 11 -2.75 -4.33 -0.57
C SER A 11 -2.60 -3.59 -1.91
N PHE A 12 -1.57 -2.76 -2.02
CA PHE A 12 -1.13 -2.23 -3.31
C PHE A 12 -0.58 -3.36 -4.18
N SER A 13 -1.11 -3.50 -5.39
CA SER A 13 -0.69 -4.54 -6.34
C SER A 13 0.74 -4.39 -6.83
N SER A 14 1.31 -3.18 -6.75
CA SER A 14 2.69 -2.89 -7.14
C SER A 14 3.73 -3.22 -6.06
N HIS A 15 3.30 -3.53 -4.84
CA HIS A 15 4.23 -3.81 -3.74
C HIS A 15 4.60 -5.29 -3.69
N ILE A 16 5.41 -5.75 -4.63
CA ILE A 16 5.72 -7.19 -4.83
C ILE A 16 6.29 -7.87 -3.58
N HIS A 17 7.16 -7.20 -2.81
CA HIS A 17 7.68 -7.76 -1.55
C HIS A 17 6.55 -8.09 -0.55
N ARG A 18 5.51 -7.27 -0.49
CA ARG A 18 4.36 -7.56 0.38
C ARG A 18 3.53 -8.71 -0.15
N LEU A 19 3.35 -8.80 -1.46
CA LEU A 19 2.69 -9.96 -2.08
C LEU A 19 3.46 -11.24 -1.75
N GLN A 20 4.80 -11.21 -1.80
CA GLN A 20 5.63 -12.34 -1.38
C GLN A 20 5.40 -12.70 0.09
N GLN A 21 5.37 -11.70 0.99
CA GLN A 21 5.11 -11.94 2.42
C GLN A 21 3.74 -12.57 2.67
N ILE A 22 2.71 -12.17 1.90
CA ILE A 22 1.37 -12.76 1.98
C ILE A 22 1.41 -14.22 1.53
N CYS A 23 2.06 -14.52 0.39
CA CYS A 23 2.23 -15.88 -0.13
C CYS A 23 2.99 -16.78 0.87
N ASP A 24 4.09 -16.27 1.44
CA ASP A 24 4.88 -17.00 2.44
C ASP A 24 4.09 -17.27 3.73
N ALA A 25 3.29 -16.30 4.17
CA ALA A 25 2.42 -16.46 5.33
C ALA A 25 1.30 -17.48 5.06
N ALA A 26 0.69 -17.44 3.87
CA ALA A 26 -0.32 -18.39 3.45
C ALA A 26 0.25 -19.82 3.46
N ARG A 27 1.41 -20.03 2.83
CA ARG A 27 2.11 -21.33 2.80
C ARG A 27 2.41 -21.83 4.21
N LYS A 28 2.97 -20.98 5.09
CA LYS A 28 3.27 -21.33 6.49
C LYS A 28 2.03 -21.70 7.30
N CYS A 29 0.86 -21.22 6.90
CA CYS A 29 -0.43 -21.52 7.53
C CYS A 29 -1.17 -22.69 6.84
N GLY A 30 -0.61 -23.28 5.79
CA GLY A 30 -1.24 -24.35 5.01
C GLY A 30 -2.47 -23.85 4.25
N ARG A 31 -2.44 -22.58 3.78
CA ARG A 31 -3.52 -21.95 3.02
C ARG A 31 -3.11 -21.77 1.55
N LYS A 32 -4.06 -21.92 0.64
CA LYS A 32 -3.91 -21.60 -0.78
C LYS A 32 -4.23 -20.14 -1.04
N VAL A 33 -3.64 -19.59 -2.09
CA VAL A 33 -3.76 -18.18 -2.45
C VAL A 33 -4.66 -18.01 -3.65
N VAL A 34 -5.67 -17.17 -3.51
CA VAL A 34 -6.50 -16.66 -4.62
C VAL A 34 -6.07 -15.23 -4.90
N VAL A 35 -5.92 -14.87 -6.16
CA VAL A 35 -5.58 -13.51 -6.58
C VAL A 35 -6.78 -12.89 -7.29
N THR A 36 -7.20 -11.70 -6.86
CA THR A 36 -8.34 -11.00 -7.48
C THR A 36 -8.11 -9.50 -7.61
N GLY A 37 -8.72 -8.91 -8.62
CA GLY A 37 -8.50 -7.52 -9.03
C GLY A 37 -7.56 -7.40 -10.22
N ARG A 38 -7.95 -6.62 -11.23
CA ARG A 38 -7.25 -6.53 -12.52
C ARG A 38 -5.75 -6.26 -12.37
N SER A 39 -5.39 -5.21 -11.65
CA SER A 39 -3.97 -4.86 -11.45
C SER A 39 -3.23 -5.89 -10.58
N MET A 40 -3.90 -6.50 -9.60
CA MET A 40 -3.31 -7.55 -8.77
C MET A 40 -2.94 -8.77 -9.61
N LEU A 41 -3.85 -9.25 -10.45
CA LEU A 41 -3.61 -10.37 -11.39
C LEU A 41 -2.46 -10.06 -12.34
N THR A 42 -2.47 -8.87 -12.98
CA THR A 42 -1.41 -8.49 -13.93
C THR A 42 -0.05 -8.41 -13.25
N ASN A 43 0.05 -7.71 -12.11
CA ASN A 43 1.32 -7.53 -11.42
C ASN A 43 1.86 -8.84 -10.82
N THR A 44 0.98 -9.69 -10.29
CA THR A 44 1.35 -11.03 -9.80
C THR A 44 1.92 -11.88 -10.92
N ARG A 45 1.25 -11.91 -12.09
CA ARG A 45 1.73 -12.66 -13.26
C ARG A 45 3.10 -12.18 -13.72
N VAL A 46 3.25 -10.87 -13.98
CA VAL A 46 4.51 -10.28 -14.42
C VAL A 46 5.64 -10.50 -13.40
N ALA A 47 5.35 -10.31 -12.11
CA ALA A 47 6.34 -10.53 -11.05
C ALA A 47 6.81 -11.98 -10.96
N ARG A 48 5.92 -12.95 -11.22
CA ARG A 48 6.28 -14.37 -11.29
C ARG A 48 7.13 -14.67 -12.53
N GLU A 49 6.72 -14.19 -13.70
CA GLU A 49 7.47 -14.34 -14.96
C GLU A 49 8.90 -13.80 -14.86
N LEU A 50 9.09 -12.68 -14.14
CA LEU A 50 10.39 -12.04 -13.91
C LEU A 50 11.17 -12.61 -12.71
N GLY A 51 10.60 -13.57 -11.96
CA GLY A 51 11.25 -14.18 -10.79
C GLY A 51 11.27 -13.32 -9.53
N TYR A 52 10.49 -12.22 -9.48
CA TYR A 52 10.36 -11.36 -8.29
C TYR A 52 9.32 -11.83 -7.29
N LEU A 53 8.39 -12.68 -7.71
CA LEU A 53 7.40 -13.31 -6.84
C LEU A 53 7.51 -14.83 -6.98
N ASN A 54 7.89 -15.46 -5.87
CA ASN A 54 8.08 -16.91 -5.82
C ASN A 54 6.90 -17.56 -5.08
N ILE A 55 6.02 -18.19 -5.83
CA ILE A 55 4.90 -19.00 -5.33
C ILE A 55 4.68 -20.17 -6.29
N ASP A 56 4.53 -21.37 -5.72
CA ASP A 56 4.29 -22.59 -6.50
C ASP A 56 2.90 -22.56 -7.12
N ASP A 57 2.76 -23.10 -8.32
CA ASP A 57 1.45 -23.21 -9.01
C ASP A 57 0.44 -23.99 -8.17
N ALA A 58 0.90 -25.00 -7.44
CA ALA A 58 0.07 -25.76 -6.52
C ALA A 58 -0.49 -24.92 -5.33
N ASP A 59 0.10 -23.77 -5.02
CA ASP A 59 -0.33 -22.89 -3.94
C ASP A 59 -1.27 -21.78 -4.40
N ILE A 60 -1.43 -21.61 -5.72
CA ILE A 60 -2.40 -20.66 -6.31
C ILE A 60 -3.61 -21.45 -6.81
N ILE A 61 -4.80 -20.96 -6.50
CA ILE A 61 -6.06 -21.48 -7.02
C ILE A 61 -6.84 -20.38 -7.74
N ASP A 62 -7.66 -20.78 -8.71
CA ASP A 62 -8.57 -19.87 -9.38
C ASP A 62 -9.69 -19.43 -8.45
N ALA A 63 -10.19 -18.21 -8.64
CA ALA A 63 -11.32 -17.68 -7.86
C ALA A 63 -12.61 -18.49 -8.05
N PHE A 64 -12.75 -19.20 -9.17
CA PHE A 64 -13.90 -20.10 -9.42
C PHE A 64 -13.81 -21.43 -8.67
N ASP A 65 -12.62 -21.80 -8.22
CA ASP A 65 -12.38 -23.06 -7.51
C ASP A 65 -12.35 -22.87 -5.97
N ILE A 66 -12.65 -21.67 -5.50
CA ILE A 66 -12.53 -21.33 -4.07
C ILE A 66 -13.43 -22.21 -3.20
N ASP A 67 -14.62 -22.55 -3.68
CA ASP A 67 -15.61 -23.36 -2.96
C ASP A 67 -15.23 -24.84 -2.86
N ASN A 68 -14.16 -25.27 -3.55
CA ASN A 68 -13.63 -26.62 -3.47
C ASN A 68 -12.73 -26.86 -2.25
N LEU A 69 -12.43 -25.80 -1.49
CA LEU A 69 -11.56 -25.87 -0.32
C LEU A 69 -12.28 -25.37 0.95
N PRO A 70 -11.93 -25.92 2.12
CA PRO A 70 -12.40 -25.35 3.38
C PRO A 70 -11.94 -23.90 3.56
N ASP A 71 -12.78 -23.07 4.15
CA ASP A 71 -12.52 -21.64 4.36
C ASP A 71 -11.20 -21.36 5.11
N ASP A 72 -10.87 -22.19 6.09
CA ASP A 72 -9.61 -22.08 6.84
C ASP A 72 -8.36 -22.41 6.02
N LYS A 73 -8.51 -22.79 4.74
CA LYS A 73 -7.44 -23.08 3.80
C LYS A 73 -7.26 -22.02 2.72
N ILE A 74 -7.94 -20.89 2.82
CA ILE A 74 -7.98 -19.86 1.77
C ILE A 74 -7.39 -18.53 2.27
N VAL A 75 -6.56 -17.93 1.41
CA VAL A 75 -6.14 -16.52 1.49
C VAL A 75 -6.46 -15.85 0.15
N VAL A 76 -7.17 -14.74 0.18
CA VAL A 76 -7.48 -13.94 -1.02
C VAL A 76 -6.64 -12.68 -1.02
N MET A 77 -5.73 -12.54 -1.98
CA MET A 77 -5.03 -11.27 -2.24
C MET A 77 -5.87 -10.40 -3.17
N CYS A 78 -6.18 -9.19 -2.76
CA CYS A 78 -7.05 -8.30 -3.53
C CYS A 78 -6.57 -6.84 -3.55
N THR A 79 -7.09 -6.07 -4.50
CA THR A 79 -7.00 -4.60 -4.53
C THR A 79 -8.06 -3.99 -3.65
N GLY A 80 -7.92 -2.68 -3.31
CA GLY A 80 -8.94 -1.93 -2.58
C GLY A 80 -8.51 -1.45 -1.20
N SER A 81 -7.20 -1.46 -0.95
CA SER A 81 -6.65 -0.98 0.33
C SER A 81 -6.83 0.53 0.56
N GLN A 82 -7.24 1.29 -0.46
CA GLN A 82 -7.49 2.73 -0.41
C GLN A 82 -8.98 3.09 -0.52
N GLY A 83 -9.87 2.11 -0.48
CA GLY A 83 -11.31 2.32 -0.59
C GLY A 83 -11.78 2.72 -2.00
N GLU A 84 -10.99 2.41 -3.03
CA GLU A 84 -11.35 2.72 -4.42
C GLU A 84 -12.66 1.99 -4.81
N PRO A 85 -13.69 2.70 -5.31
CA PRO A 85 -15.02 2.11 -5.52
C PRO A 85 -15.05 0.90 -6.45
N LEU A 86 -14.20 0.89 -7.48
CA LEU A 86 -14.13 -0.19 -8.47
C LEU A 86 -13.10 -1.28 -8.12
N SER A 87 -12.50 -1.21 -6.94
CA SER A 87 -11.56 -2.23 -6.48
C SER A 87 -12.25 -3.54 -6.13
N ALA A 88 -11.48 -4.63 -6.10
CA ALA A 88 -12.02 -5.94 -5.76
C ALA A 88 -12.64 -5.96 -4.35
N LEU A 89 -11.95 -5.40 -3.35
CA LEU A 89 -12.46 -5.38 -1.97
C LEU A 89 -13.75 -4.56 -1.84
N SER A 90 -13.78 -3.34 -2.41
CA SER A 90 -14.98 -2.48 -2.33
C SER A 90 -16.18 -3.16 -2.98
N ARG A 91 -15.97 -3.81 -4.13
CA ARG A 91 -17.04 -4.55 -4.80
C ARG A 91 -17.51 -5.79 -4.02
N MET A 92 -16.59 -6.52 -3.39
CA MET A 92 -16.96 -7.63 -2.51
C MET A 92 -17.74 -7.15 -1.28
N ALA A 93 -17.30 -6.05 -0.66
CA ALA A 93 -17.97 -5.46 0.50
C ALA A 93 -19.39 -4.94 0.19
N ASN A 94 -19.66 -4.60 -1.07
CA ASN A 94 -20.98 -4.12 -1.54
C ASN A 94 -21.81 -5.23 -2.22
N GLY A 95 -21.31 -6.47 -2.31
CA GLY A 95 -22.01 -7.58 -3.00
C GLY A 95 -22.01 -7.46 -4.54
N GLU A 96 -21.10 -6.66 -5.10
CA GLU A 96 -21.03 -6.37 -6.55
C GLU A 96 -19.92 -7.15 -7.28
N HIS A 97 -19.13 -7.94 -6.55
CA HIS A 97 -18.07 -8.75 -7.17
C HIS A 97 -18.65 -10.00 -7.82
N LYS A 98 -18.20 -10.30 -9.06
CA LYS A 98 -18.83 -11.33 -9.90
C LYS A 98 -18.64 -12.77 -9.40
N THR A 99 -17.51 -13.04 -8.76
CA THR A 99 -17.08 -14.42 -8.43
C THR A 99 -16.85 -14.64 -6.94
N LEU A 100 -16.55 -13.60 -6.19
CA LEU A 100 -16.23 -13.70 -4.77
C LEU A 100 -17.21 -12.87 -3.95
N SER A 101 -17.67 -13.43 -2.87
CA SER A 101 -18.45 -12.75 -1.83
C SER A 101 -17.73 -12.84 -0.49
N ILE A 102 -17.97 -11.86 0.36
CA ILE A 102 -17.46 -11.83 1.74
C ILE A 102 -18.61 -12.23 2.66
N HIS A 103 -18.32 -13.08 3.63
CA HIS A 103 -19.33 -13.64 4.55
C HIS A 103 -18.96 -13.36 6.00
N GLU A 104 -19.93 -13.57 6.88
CA GLU A 104 -19.70 -13.59 8.32
C GLU A 104 -18.60 -14.60 8.70
N GLY A 105 -17.69 -14.20 9.58
CA GLY A 105 -16.55 -15.01 10.01
C GLY A 105 -15.29 -14.90 9.14
N ASP A 106 -15.37 -14.24 7.97
CA ASP A 106 -14.19 -13.91 7.20
C ASP A 106 -13.31 -12.89 7.93
N THR A 107 -12.00 -13.01 7.76
CA THR A 107 -11.03 -12.03 8.26
C THR A 107 -10.54 -11.16 7.11
N VAL A 108 -10.63 -9.84 7.26
CA VAL A 108 -10.15 -8.89 6.23
C VAL A 108 -9.00 -8.06 6.79
N ILE A 109 -7.85 -8.12 6.15
CA ILE A 109 -6.63 -7.38 6.52
C ILE A 109 -6.41 -6.24 5.52
N LEU A 110 -6.48 -5.00 6.00
CA LEU A 110 -6.12 -3.81 5.22
C LEU A 110 -4.63 -3.53 5.40
N SER A 111 -3.81 -4.12 4.54
CA SER A 111 -2.34 -4.00 4.59
C SER A 111 -1.85 -2.73 3.89
N ALA A 112 -2.39 -1.59 4.31
CA ALA A 112 -2.03 -0.26 3.84
C ALA A 112 -2.38 0.79 4.89
N THR A 113 -1.76 1.96 4.79
CA THR A 113 -2.24 3.19 5.45
C THR A 113 -3.04 3.98 4.42
N PRO A 114 -4.21 4.52 4.76
CA PRO A 114 -4.91 5.43 3.86
C PRO A 114 -4.00 6.58 3.42
N VAL A 115 -3.97 6.83 2.13
CA VAL A 115 -3.34 8.05 1.58
C VAL A 115 -4.19 9.24 2.03
N PRO A 116 -3.59 10.40 2.40
CA PRO A 116 -4.34 11.59 2.76
C PRO A 116 -5.46 11.90 1.75
N GLY A 117 -6.69 12.05 2.26
CA GLY A 117 -7.90 12.23 1.46
C GLY A 117 -8.72 10.96 1.19
N ASN A 118 -8.16 9.77 1.40
CA ASN A 118 -8.86 8.49 1.22
C ASN A 118 -9.47 7.92 2.52
N GLU A 119 -9.26 8.57 3.65
CA GLU A 119 -9.65 8.06 4.98
C GLU A 119 -11.16 7.74 5.02
N LYS A 120 -11.98 8.64 4.47
CA LYS A 120 -13.44 8.47 4.44
C LYS A 120 -13.85 7.28 3.56
N ALA A 121 -13.22 7.10 2.41
CA ALA A 121 -13.50 5.99 1.50
C ALA A 121 -13.09 4.66 2.14
N VAL A 122 -11.91 4.58 2.74
CA VAL A 122 -11.47 3.39 3.47
C VAL A 122 -12.40 3.08 4.63
N GLN A 123 -12.81 4.09 5.41
CA GLN A 123 -13.74 3.89 6.53
C GLN A 123 -15.11 3.38 6.06
N GLN A 124 -15.59 3.82 4.90
CA GLN A 124 -16.85 3.29 4.32
C GLN A 124 -16.73 1.79 4.01
N VAL A 125 -15.61 1.35 3.41
CA VAL A 125 -15.36 -0.07 3.14
C VAL A 125 -15.29 -0.87 4.45
N VAL A 126 -14.56 -0.37 5.45
CA VAL A 126 -14.49 -1.00 6.79
C VAL A 126 -15.88 -1.16 7.39
N ASN A 127 -16.72 -0.13 7.32
CA ASN A 127 -18.08 -0.18 7.83
C ASN A 127 -18.95 -1.21 7.07
N SER A 128 -18.80 -1.30 5.75
CA SER A 128 -19.52 -2.30 4.94
C SER A 128 -19.09 -3.72 5.33
N LEU A 129 -17.79 -3.97 5.49
CA LEU A 129 -17.26 -5.25 5.93
C LEU A 129 -17.73 -5.62 7.35
N ALA A 130 -17.73 -4.67 8.28
CA ALA A 130 -18.22 -4.88 9.63
C ALA A 130 -19.71 -5.24 9.66
N LYS A 131 -20.54 -4.64 8.78
CA LYS A 131 -21.96 -5.01 8.63
C LYS A 131 -22.17 -6.42 8.10
N LEU A 132 -21.22 -6.96 7.34
CA LEU A 132 -21.21 -8.35 6.87
C LEU A 132 -20.75 -9.35 7.94
N GLY A 133 -20.36 -8.88 9.13
CA GLY A 133 -19.87 -9.74 10.21
C GLY A 133 -18.40 -10.14 10.11
N CYS A 134 -17.61 -9.39 9.34
CA CYS A 134 -16.17 -9.66 9.15
C CYS A 134 -15.33 -9.19 10.33
N ASP A 135 -14.24 -9.91 10.59
CA ASP A 135 -13.18 -9.46 11.50
C ASP A 135 -12.16 -8.63 10.73
N VAL A 136 -12.26 -7.28 10.84
CA VAL A 136 -11.41 -6.35 10.09
C VAL A 136 -10.17 -5.96 10.88
N TRP A 137 -8.99 -6.11 10.27
CA TRP A 137 -7.69 -5.78 10.82
C TRP A 137 -7.03 -4.68 9.99
N ASP A 138 -6.69 -3.59 10.63
CA ASP A 138 -5.95 -2.47 10.06
C ASP A 138 -4.72 -2.11 10.89
N LYS A 139 -4.01 -1.03 10.53
CA LYS A 139 -2.82 -0.53 11.24
C LYS A 139 -3.07 -0.17 12.71
N ASN A 140 -4.32 0.12 13.10
CA ASN A 140 -4.66 0.50 14.48
C ASN A 140 -4.80 -0.74 15.36
N ARG A 141 -5.13 -1.88 14.77
CA ARG A 141 -5.35 -3.13 15.49
C ARG A 141 -4.11 -4.03 15.51
N ALA A 142 -3.29 -4.01 14.46
CA ALA A 142 -2.06 -4.79 14.40
C ALA A 142 -1.04 -4.18 13.44
N LEU A 143 0.22 -4.61 13.55
CA LEU A 143 1.28 -4.23 12.62
C LEU A 143 1.11 -4.97 11.28
N VAL A 144 0.10 -4.55 10.50
CA VAL A 144 -0.21 -5.11 9.16
C VAL A 144 0.39 -4.29 8.01
N HIS A 145 0.98 -3.14 8.32
CA HIS A 145 1.60 -2.24 7.35
C HIS A 145 2.75 -1.48 7.98
N VAL A 146 3.83 -1.31 7.22
CA VAL A 146 4.97 -0.45 7.56
C VAL A 146 5.06 0.63 6.48
N SER A 147 5.26 1.89 6.89
CA SER A 147 5.44 3.00 5.95
C SER A 147 6.68 2.77 5.09
N GLY A 148 6.59 3.10 3.80
CA GLY A 148 7.74 3.17 2.90
C GLY A 148 8.50 4.50 2.96
N HIS A 149 7.96 5.50 3.70
CA HIS A 149 8.62 6.79 3.88
C HIS A 149 9.69 6.70 4.96
N GLY A 150 10.83 7.34 4.71
CA GLY A 150 11.91 7.42 5.69
C GLY A 150 11.49 8.18 6.94
N SER A 151 11.96 7.70 8.09
CA SER A 151 11.85 8.43 9.35
C SER A 151 12.75 9.68 9.34
N GLN A 152 12.56 10.57 10.33
CA GLN A 152 13.37 11.78 10.43
C GLN A 152 14.88 11.49 10.44
N GLU A 153 15.32 10.47 11.18
CA GLU A 153 16.74 10.12 11.27
C GLU A 153 17.29 9.51 9.98
N GLU A 154 16.47 8.72 9.25
CA GLU A 154 16.84 8.20 7.93
C GLU A 154 16.98 9.33 6.89
N LEU A 155 16.07 10.32 6.92
CA LEU A 155 16.17 11.52 6.07
C LEU A 155 17.42 12.34 6.38
N LYS A 156 17.77 12.51 7.66
CA LYS A 156 19.02 13.15 8.06
C LYS A 156 20.25 12.40 7.56
N LEU A 157 20.24 11.07 7.70
CA LEU A 157 21.32 10.23 7.22
C LEU A 157 21.52 10.38 5.71
N LEU A 158 20.41 10.34 4.94
CA LEU A 158 20.46 10.56 3.51
C LEU A 158 21.02 11.94 3.15
N MET A 159 20.59 13.01 3.83
CA MET A 159 21.15 14.35 3.62
C MET A 159 22.64 14.44 3.96
N ALA A 160 23.06 13.80 5.07
CA ALA A 160 24.47 13.76 5.48
C ALA A 160 25.35 13.03 4.47
N MET A 161 24.85 11.98 3.84
CA MET A 161 25.54 11.22 2.79
C MET A 161 25.58 11.97 1.45
N ALA A 162 24.43 12.53 1.03
CA ALA A 162 24.30 13.24 -0.24
C ALA A 162 24.95 14.62 -0.25
N LYS A 163 25.02 15.27 0.92
CA LYS A 163 25.57 16.64 1.09
C LYS A 163 25.04 17.63 0.04
N PRO A 164 23.71 17.75 -0.15
CA PRO A 164 23.15 18.56 -1.21
C PRO A 164 23.45 20.04 -1.00
N THR A 165 23.82 20.77 -2.05
CA THR A 165 23.95 22.23 -2.03
C THR A 165 22.58 22.90 -1.99
N TYR A 166 21.61 22.35 -2.74
CA TYR A 166 20.25 22.85 -2.81
C TYR A 166 19.28 21.75 -2.40
N PHE A 167 18.16 22.13 -1.81
CA PHE A 167 17.18 21.21 -1.30
C PHE A 167 15.75 21.62 -1.69
N MET A 168 14.99 20.69 -2.23
CA MET A 168 13.59 20.88 -2.58
C MET A 168 12.79 19.68 -2.04
N PRO A 169 12.00 19.85 -0.96
CA PRO A 169 11.10 18.80 -0.50
C PRO A 169 9.97 18.61 -1.50
N VAL A 170 9.63 17.36 -1.77
CA VAL A 170 8.54 16.96 -2.68
C VAL A 170 7.65 15.90 -2.02
N HIS A 171 6.47 15.67 -2.60
CA HIS A 171 5.56 14.62 -2.20
C HIS A 171 5.04 14.78 -0.76
N GLY A 172 4.01 15.59 -0.61
CA GLY A 172 3.32 15.82 0.67
C GLY A 172 2.49 17.09 0.64
N GLU A 173 1.75 17.29 1.71
CA GLU A 173 1.06 18.54 1.96
C GLU A 173 2.04 19.63 2.46
N ALA A 174 1.61 20.89 2.47
CA ALA A 174 2.44 22.03 2.90
C ALA A 174 3.09 21.82 4.28
N VAL A 175 2.38 21.15 5.21
CA VAL A 175 2.91 20.82 6.54
C VAL A 175 4.11 19.87 6.43
N HIS A 176 4.03 18.85 5.61
CA HIS A 176 5.10 17.87 5.40
C HIS A 176 6.32 18.53 4.71
N LEU A 177 6.08 19.33 3.66
CA LEU A 177 7.15 20.04 2.96
C LEU A 177 7.90 21.02 3.88
N ARG A 178 7.15 21.75 4.71
CA ARG A 178 7.73 22.67 5.70
C ARG A 178 8.54 21.93 6.78
N ALA A 179 8.04 20.80 7.29
CA ALA A 179 8.75 19.99 8.26
C ALA A 179 10.06 19.43 7.68
N HIS A 180 10.04 18.96 6.43
CA HIS A 180 11.22 18.47 5.73
C HIS A 180 12.24 19.58 5.43
N ALA A 181 11.78 20.79 5.06
CA ALA A 181 12.63 21.97 4.93
C ALA A 181 13.27 22.40 6.26
N GLN A 182 12.55 22.32 7.39
CA GLN A 182 13.12 22.57 8.71
C GLN A 182 14.20 21.55 9.06
N LEU A 183 14.02 20.30 8.67
CA LEU A 183 15.04 19.27 8.84
C LEU A 183 16.30 19.59 8.05
N ALA A 184 16.16 20.04 6.80
CA ALA A 184 17.25 20.47 5.94
C ALA A 184 18.05 21.64 6.56
N ARG A 185 17.38 22.63 7.17
CA ARG A 185 18.02 23.72 7.95
C ARG A 185 18.84 23.18 9.11
N LYS A 186 18.27 22.26 9.89
CA LYS A 186 18.99 21.63 11.01
C LYS A 186 20.21 20.85 10.57
N MET A 187 20.21 20.36 9.32
CA MET A 187 21.36 19.69 8.70
C MET A 187 22.38 20.67 8.09
N GLY A 188 22.17 21.99 8.20
CA GLY A 188 23.11 23.02 7.77
C GLY A 188 22.91 23.54 6.35
N ILE A 189 21.81 23.17 5.68
CA ILE A 189 21.49 23.74 4.36
C ILE A 189 20.98 25.18 4.57
N LYS A 190 21.53 26.15 3.85
CA LYS A 190 21.17 27.55 3.94
C LYS A 190 19.75 27.83 3.48
N ASP A 191 19.09 28.82 4.06
CA ASP A 191 17.70 29.15 3.75
C ASP A 191 17.48 29.53 2.26
N ASP A 192 18.41 30.26 1.68
CA ASP A 192 18.41 30.64 0.27
C ASP A 192 18.66 29.46 -0.70
N HIS A 193 19.03 28.31 -0.18
CA HIS A 193 19.21 27.06 -0.91
C HIS A 193 18.04 26.07 -0.70
N ILE A 194 17.00 26.44 0.06
CA ILE A 194 15.84 25.59 0.32
C ILE A 194 14.63 26.14 -0.43
N PHE A 195 14.05 25.33 -1.30
CA PHE A 195 12.93 25.72 -2.15
C PHE A 195 11.69 24.89 -1.85
N ILE A 196 10.67 25.51 -1.24
CA ILE A 196 9.33 24.92 -1.12
C ILE A 196 8.51 25.48 -2.28
N LEU A 197 8.05 24.61 -3.18
CA LEU A 197 7.33 24.95 -4.39
C LEU A 197 5.89 24.43 -4.33
N ASP A 198 4.98 25.16 -4.95
CA ASP A 198 3.60 24.71 -5.23
C ASP A 198 3.53 24.05 -6.62
N ASN A 199 2.42 23.35 -6.88
CA ASN A 199 2.18 22.74 -8.19
C ASN A 199 2.10 23.82 -9.29
N GLY A 200 2.98 23.70 -10.30
CA GLY A 200 3.11 24.69 -11.38
C GLY A 200 4.32 25.60 -11.21
N ASP A 201 4.87 25.75 -10.02
CA ASP A 201 6.12 26.49 -9.82
C ASP A 201 7.29 25.79 -10.53
N THR A 202 8.23 26.59 -11.00
CA THR A 202 9.43 26.10 -11.67
C THR A 202 10.70 26.42 -10.89
N LEU A 203 11.70 25.56 -11.00
CA LEU A 203 13.03 25.76 -10.47
C LEU A 203 14.03 25.61 -11.61
N GLU A 204 14.85 26.63 -11.83
CA GLU A 204 15.87 26.64 -12.90
C GLU A 204 17.26 26.47 -12.31
N MET A 205 18.05 25.58 -12.90
CA MET A 205 19.46 25.40 -12.57
C MET A 205 20.32 25.73 -13.78
N ARG A 206 21.18 26.75 -13.65
CA ARG A 206 22.16 27.13 -14.69
C ARG A 206 23.52 27.40 -14.04
N GLY A 207 24.57 26.73 -14.54
CA GLY A 207 25.93 26.95 -14.04
C GLY A 207 26.12 26.69 -12.55
N GLY A 208 25.34 25.75 -11.98
CA GLY A 208 25.39 25.45 -10.55
C GLY A 208 24.59 26.41 -9.65
N ILE A 209 23.94 27.41 -10.23
CA ILE A 209 23.07 28.36 -9.51
C ILE A 209 21.62 27.93 -9.73
N VAL A 210 20.87 27.84 -8.63
CA VAL A 210 19.43 27.50 -8.64
C VAL A 210 18.62 28.72 -8.27
N LYS A 211 17.56 28.99 -9.04
CA LYS A 211 16.60 30.09 -8.81
C LYS A 211 15.18 29.63 -9.10
N ARG A 212 14.20 30.25 -8.44
CA ARG A 212 12.81 30.12 -8.88
C ARG A 212 12.68 30.67 -10.30
N GLY A 213 12.07 29.89 -11.17
CA GLY A 213 11.71 30.35 -12.49
C GLY A 213 10.46 31.24 -12.44
N THR A 214 10.16 31.90 -13.53
CA THR A 214 8.86 32.56 -13.74
C THR A 214 7.80 31.50 -14.01
N PRO A 215 6.60 31.64 -13.42
CA PRO A 215 5.46 30.75 -13.70
C PRO A 215 5.09 30.75 -15.19
#